data_d5f8a0e335599dc508b6747521c05925
#
_entry.id   d5f8a0e335599dc508b6747521c05925
#
_cell.length_a   1.000
_cell.length_b   1.000
_cell.length_c   1.000
_cell.angle_alpha   90.00
_cell.angle_beta   90.00
_cell.angle_gamma   90.00
#
_symmetry.space_group_name_H-M   'P 1'
#
loop_
_entity.id
_entity.type
_entity.pdbx_description
1 polymer ?
#
loop_
_entity_poly.entity_id
_entity_poly.type
_entity_poly.pdbx_seq_one_letter_code
_entity_poly.pdbx_strand_id
1 'polypeptide(L)'
;MTDLLLLPGDGIGPEVIAEVRKLAAKLAPDLKIEEGLFGGCSYDAHGTPLTDETLAAAKASKAVLMGAVGGPKWADTARDKRPEAGLLRLRAGMNVYANLRPALCFAPLADASSLKREIVEGLDLMIVRELTGGIYFGSPRFIEDLPEGGKRAVDTQVYTTAEIERVARVAFDLARGRRNKVTSCEKANVMDSGLLWREVVTDLHKREFADVELEHMLADNAAMQLVRSPRQFDVIVTDNLFGDILSDEASQLTGGLGLLPSAAIGAPGAPGLYEPIHGSAPDIAGRGIANPLAAILSFEMALRWSLGRIDLADRLFAAVVRALETGARTPDIGGKLTTAQMGEAVIAGL
;
A
#
# COMPACT_ATOMS: atom_id res chain seq x y z
N MET A 1 -11.67 -22.78 -6.19
CA MET A 1 -10.59 -21.77 -6.05
C MET A 1 -11.22 -20.57 -5.40
N THR A 2 -10.64 -20.04 -4.36
CA THR A 2 -11.07 -18.82 -3.64
C THR A 2 -10.78 -17.60 -4.51
N ASP A 3 -11.76 -16.71 -4.67
CA ASP A 3 -11.55 -15.48 -5.42
C ASP A 3 -10.85 -14.44 -4.54
N LEU A 4 -11.31 -14.26 -3.30
CA LEU A 4 -10.80 -13.30 -2.35
C LEU A 4 -10.58 -13.93 -0.98
N LEU A 5 -9.34 -13.90 -0.49
CA LEU A 5 -9.01 -14.23 0.89
C LEU A 5 -8.97 -12.96 1.73
N LEU A 6 -9.78 -12.88 2.77
CA LEU A 6 -9.76 -11.79 3.74
C LEU A 6 -8.84 -12.15 4.91
N LEU A 7 -7.96 -11.24 5.27
CA LEU A 7 -7.08 -11.32 6.44
C LEU A 7 -7.33 -10.08 7.31
N PRO A 8 -8.38 -10.08 8.17
CA PRO A 8 -8.75 -8.90 8.97
C PRO A 8 -7.60 -8.38 9.83
N GLY A 9 -6.82 -9.30 10.43
CA GLY A 9 -5.65 -8.96 11.24
C GLY A 9 -6.00 -8.37 12.59
N ASP A 10 -5.31 -7.26 12.95
CA ASP A 10 -5.27 -6.70 14.31
C ASP A 10 -5.96 -5.32 14.39
N GLY A 11 -6.21 -4.88 15.62
CA GLY A 11 -6.69 -3.52 15.91
C GLY A 11 -8.00 -3.18 15.20
N ILE A 12 -8.00 -2.12 14.38
CA ILE A 12 -9.16 -1.70 13.59
C ILE A 12 -9.42 -2.58 12.35
N GLY A 13 -8.49 -3.47 12.01
CA GLY A 13 -8.59 -4.31 10.82
C GLY A 13 -9.90 -5.09 10.71
N PRO A 14 -10.36 -5.80 11.75
CA PRO A 14 -11.65 -6.48 11.73
C PRO A 14 -12.84 -5.56 11.45
N GLU A 15 -12.84 -4.33 11.98
CA GLU A 15 -13.93 -3.36 11.79
C GLU A 15 -14.01 -2.88 10.33
N VAL A 16 -12.88 -2.52 9.73
CA VAL A 16 -12.86 -2.01 8.35
C VAL A 16 -13.11 -3.12 7.31
N ILE A 17 -12.63 -4.34 7.57
CA ILE A 17 -12.89 -5.51 6.70
C ILE A 17 -14.36 -5.96 6.78
N ALA A 18 -15.02 -5.79 7.92
CA ALA A 18 -16.45 -6.07 8.02
C ALA A 18 -17.28 -5.20 7.07
N GLU A 19 -16.91 -3.93 6.87
CA GLU A 19 -17.56 -3.05 5.88
C GLU A 19 -17.29 -3.49 4.44
N VAL A 20 -16.05 -3.91 4.13
CA VAL A 20 -15.74 -4.48 2.81
C VAL A 20 -16.56 -5.74 2.54
N ARG A 21 -16.74 -6.60 3.54
CA ARG A 21 -17.56 -7.83 3.40
C ARG A 21 -19.02 -7.50 3.05
N LYS A 22 -19.62 -6.49 3.70
CA LYS A 22 -20.98 -6.01 3.39
C LYS A 22 -21.07 -5.49 1.96
N LEU A 23 -20.09 -4.68 1.56
CA LEU A 23 -19.99 -4.14 0.20
C LEU A 23 -19.82 -5.24 -0.85
N ALA A 24 -18.93 -6.19 -0.62
CA ALA A 24 -18.69 -7.33 -1.52
C ALA A 24 -19.96 -8.18 -1.70
N ALA A 25 -20.68 -8.46 -0.63
CA ALA A 25 -21.93 -9.22 -0.68
C ALA A 25 -23.01 -8.53 -1.54
N LYS A 26 -23.01 -7.19 -1.61
CA LYS A 26 -23.98 -6.42 -2.41
C LYS A 26 -23.50 -6.16 -3.84
N LEU A 27 -22.22 -5.87 -4.03
CA LEU A 27 -21.63 -5.46 -5.31
C LEU A 27 -21.25 -6.67 -6.19
N ALA A 28 -20.73 -7.73 -5.57
CA ALA A 28 -20.18 -8.91 -6.22
C ALA A 28 -20.56 -10.19 -5.46
N PRO A 29 -21.86 -10.55 -5.37
CA PRO A 29 -22.35 -11.68 -4.57
C PRO A 29 -21.87 -13.04 -5.10
N ASP A 30 -21.32 -13.10 -6.28
CA ASP A 30 -20.73 -14.25 -6.93
C ASP A 30 -19.29 -14.57 -6.48
N LEU A 31 -18.62 -13.63 -5.78
CA LEU A 31 -17.27 -13.86 -5.29
C LEU A 31 -17.22 -14.91 -4.18
N LYS A 32 -16.31 -15.89 -4.34
CA LYS A 32 -15.99 -16.85 -3.29
C LYS A 32 -14.99 -16.25 -2.33
N ILE A 33 -15.49 -15.85 -1.15
CA ILE A 33 -14.71 -15.18 -0.11
C ILE A 33 -14.44 -16.16 1.02
N GLU A 34 -13.16 -16.31 1.39
CA GLU A 34 -12.70 -17.02 2.58
C GLU A 34 -12.00 -16.06 3.54
N GLU A 35 -11.82 -16.48 4.80
CA GLU A 35 -11.15 -15.67 5.81
C GLU A 35 -10.10 -16.50 6.54
N GLY A 36 -8.96 -15.87 6.87
CA GLY A 36 -7.88 -16.48 7.62
C GLY A 36 -7.39 -15.60 8.76
N LEU A 37 -6.73 -16.21 9.75
CA LEU A 37 -6.03 -15.49 10.80
C LEU A 37 -4.67 -15.03 10.31
N PHE A 38 -4.31 -13.78 10.68
CA PHE A 38 -3.05 -13.17 10.27
C PHE A 38 -2.62 -12.10 11.28
N GLY A 39 -1.31 -11.93 11.46
CA GLY A 39 -0.76 -10.94 12.39
C GLY A 39 -0.76 -11.40 13.84
N GLY A 40 -1.02 -10.49 14.76
CA GLY A 40 -1.01 -10.76 16.19
C GLY A 40 -2.11 -11.71 16.63
N CYS A 41 -3.29 -11.64 16.03
CA CYS A 41 -4.37 -12.59 16.33
C CYS A 41 -4.01 -14.03 15.92
N SER A 42 -3.26 -14.21 14.82
CA SER A 42 -2.71 -15.51 14.44
C SER A 42 -1.62 -15.99 15.42
N TYR A 43 -0.75 -15.06 15.87
CA TYR A 43 0.24 -15.40 16.88
C TYR A 43 -0.40 -15.84 18.20
N ASP A 44 -1.45 -15.17 18.64
CA ASP A 44 -2.17 -15.55 19.86
C ASP A 44 -2.81 -16.96 19.76
N ALA A 45 -3.29 -17.33 18.59
CA ALA A 45 -3.93 -18.61 18.34
C ALA A 45 -2.96 -19.76 18.05
N HIS A 46 -1.85 -19.48 17.34
CA HIS A 46 -0.98 -20.51 16.73
C HIS A 46 0.50 -20.35 17.09
N GLY A 47 0.93 -19.30 17.82
CA GLY A 47 2.33 -19.00 18.13
C GLY A 47 3.16 -18.51 16.92
N THR A 48 2.47 -18.20 15.81
CA THR A 48 3.09 -17.63 14.59
C THR A 48 2.17 -16.57 13.97
N PRO A 49 2.70 -15.44 13.48
CA PRO A 49 1.88 -14.39 12.86
C PRO A 49 1.32 -14.78 11.48
N LEU A 50 1.83 -15.85 10.87
CA LEU A 50 1.37 -16.40 9.60
C LEU A 50 1.62 -17.91 9.61
N THR A 51 0.56 -18.72 9.53
CA THR A 51 0.68 -20.17 9.39
C THR A 51 1.00 -20.57 7.95
N ASP A 52 1.51 -21.78 7.75
CA ASP A 52 1.76 -22.30 6.40
C ASP A 52 0.45 -22.49 5.63
N GLU A 53 -0.62 -22.85 6.30
CA GLU A 53 -1.97 -23.01 5.73
C GLU A 53 -2.51 -21.67 5.21
N THR A 54 -2.40 -20.60 6.00
CA THR A 54 -2.82 -19.26 5.57
C THR A 54 -2.00 -18.77 4.39
N LEU A 55 -0.67 -18.99 4.39
CA LEU A 55 0.19 -18.65 3.26
C LEU A 55 -0.18 -19.45 2.01
N ALA A 56 -0.47 -20.74 2.14
CA ALA A 56 -0.91 -21.58 1.03
C ALA A 56 -2.25 -21.10 0.46
N ALA A 57 -3.21 -20.76 1.31
CA ALA A 57 -4.50 -20.20 0.91
C ALA A 57 -4.32 -18.86 0.17
N ALA A 58 -3.44 -17.97 0.66
CA ALA A 58 -3.12 -16.71 0.01
C ALA A 58 -2.57 -16.92 -1.41
N LYS A 59 -1.66 -17.88 -1.59
CA LYS A 59 -1.08 -18.22 -2.90
C LYS A 59 -2.07 -18.90 -3.85
N ALA A 60 -3.10 -19.55 -3.32
CA ALA A 60 -4.13 -20.25 -4.09
C ALA A 60 -5.35 -19.39 -4.42
N SER A 61 -5.50 -18.22 -3.79
CA SER A 61 -6.55 -17.24 -4.10
C SER A 61 -6.20 -16.37 -5.31
N LYS A 62 -7.18 -15.65 -5.88
CA LYS A 62 -6.90 -14.65 -6.92
C LYS A 62 -6.41 -13.32 -6.31
N ALA A 63 -6.94 -12.98 -5.13
CA ALA A 63 -6.60 -11.77 -4.40
C ALA A 63 -6.61 -12.02 -2.89
N VAL A 64 -5.76 -11.33 -2.16
CA VAL A 64 -5.76 -11.26 -0.69
C VAL A 64 -6.05 -9.83 -0.29
N LEU A 65 -7.02 -9.62 0.60
CA LEU A 65 -7.28 -8.30 1.20
C LEU A 65 -7.02 -8.37 2.70
N MET A 66 -6.07 -7.59 3.16
CA MET A 66 -5.68 -7.47 4.56
C MET A 66 -6.27 -6.20 5.18
N GLY A 67 -6.66 -6.26 6.46
CA GLY A 67 -7.13 -5.10 7.19
C GLY A 67 -5.99 -4.30 7.80
N ALA A 68 -5.40 -4.79 8.88
CA ALA A 68 -4.27 -4.15 9.55
C ALA A 68 -3.44 -5.15 10.34
N VAL A 69 -2.22 -4.81 10.70
CA VAL A 69 -1.31 -5.71 11.40
C VAL A 69 -0.53 -4.99 12.48
N GLY A 70 -0.25 -5.71 13.59
CA GLY A 70 0.60 -5.24 14.66
C GLY A 70 -0.12 -4.56 15.83
N GLY A 71 0.67 -4.16 16.81
CA GLY A 71 0.22 -3.46 17.99
C GLY A 71 1.15 -3.62 19.18
N PRO A 72 1.01 -2.77 20.21
CA PRO A 72 1.90 -2.76 21.37
C PRO A 72 1.89 -4.07 22.18
N LYS A 73 0.82 -4.85 22.10
CA LYS A 73 0.68 -6.16 22.76
C LYS A 73 1.82 -7.12 22.44
N TRP A 74 2.37 -7.05 21.23
CA TRP A 74 3.40 -7.98 20.72
C TRP A 74 4.79 -7.34 20.63
N ALA A 75 5.00 -6.15 21.23
CA ALA A 75 6.27 -5.42 21.17
C ALA A 75 7.46 -6.19 21.74
N ASP A 76 7.24 -6.98 22.81
CA ASP A 76 8.26 -7.79 23.47
C ASP A 76 8.43 -9.20 22.87
N THR A 77 7.65 -9.54 21.83
CA THR A 77 7.76 -10.82 21.14
C THR A 77 9.06 -10.87 20.34
N ALA A 78 9.64 -12.08 20.20
CA ALA A 78 10.84 -12.29 19.37
C ALA A 78 10.62 -11.74 17.95
N ARG A 79 11.64 -11.10 17.37
CA ARG A 79 11.52 -10.33 16.11
C ARG A 79 10.91 -11.13 14.96
N ASP A 80 11.28 -12.40 14.82
CA ASP A 80 10.80 -13.34 13.81
C ASP A 80 9.33 -13.77 14.00
N LYS A 81 8.76 -13.51 15.19
CA LYS A 81 7.39 -13.85 15.57
C LYS A 81 6.48 -12.63 15.72
N ARG A 82 7.01 -11.43 15.53
CA ARG A 82 6.16 -10.22 15.53
C ARG A 82 5.19 -10.21 14.37
N PRO A 83 4.03 -9.57 14.51
CA PRO A 83 3.04 -9.46 13.43
C PRO A 83 3.63 -8.96 12.10
N GLU A 84 4.55 -8.00 12.16
CA GLU A 84 5.22 -7.41 10.99
C GLU A 84 6.11 -8.44 10.24
N ALA A 85 6.71 -9.40 10.96
CA ALA A 85 7.45 -10.49 10.34
C ALA A 85 6.54 -11.40 9.51
N GLY A 86 5.28 -11.58 9.95
CA GLY A 86 4.25 -12.27 9.17
C GLY A 86 3.95 -11.55 7.86
N LEU A 87 3.87 -10.22 7.88
CA LEU A 87 3.62 -9.40 6.69
C LEU A 87 4.78 -9.51 5.68
N LEU A 88 6.02 -9.40 6.13
CA LEU A 88 7.19 -9.58 5.27
C LEU A 88 7.23 -10.99 4.65
N ARG A 89 6.90 -12.02 5.46
CA ARG A 89 6.82 -13.41 4.98
C ARG A 89 5.69 -13.60 3.96
N LEU A 90 4.53 -12.98 4.16
CA LEU A 90 3.40 -13.03 3.23
C LEU A 90 3.77 -12.41 1.88
N ARG A 91 4.32 -11.18 1.90
CA ARG A 91 4.77 -10.45 0.70
C ARG A 91 5.82 -11.23 -0.09
N ALA A 92 6.85 -11.74 0.60
CA ALA A 92 7.88 -12.56 -0.02
C ALA A 92 7.32 -13.89 -0.57
N GLY A 93 6.46 -14.56 0.20
CA GLY A 93 5.86 -15.85 -0.18
C GLY A 93 4.92 -15.74 -1.38
N MET A 94 4.21 -14.62 -1.54
CA MET A 94 3.38 -14.30 -2.70
C MET A 94 4.18 -13.71 -3.87
N ASN A 95 5.45 -13.35 -3.66
CA ASN A 95 6.31 -12.67 -4.63
C ASN A 95 5.68 -11.39 -5.23
N VAL A 96 5.06 -10.58 -4.36
CA VAL A 96 4.45 -9.29 -4.73
C VAL A 96 5.50 -8.19 -4.60
N TYR A 97 6.16 -7.85 -5.68
CA TYR A 97 7.34 -6.98 -5.68
C TYR A 97 7.05 -5.51 -5.98
N ALA A 98 5.91 -5.19 -6.57
CA ALA A 98 5.52 -3.81 -6.90
C ALA A 98 4.33 -3.38 -6.02
N ASN A 99 4.57 -2.45 -5.13
CA ASN A 99 3.53 -1.87 -4.28
C ASN A 99 3.03 -0.56 -4.88
N LEU A 100 1.78 -0.56 -5.28
CA LEU A 100 1.07 0.57 -5.86
C LEU A 100 0.38 1.35 -4.76
N ARG A 101 0.76 2.60 -4.57
CA ARG A 101 0.22 3.52 -3.57
C ARG A 101 -0.32 4.78 -4.24
N PRO A 102 -1.61 4.82 -4.61
CA PRO A 102 -2.21 6.02 -5.17
C PRO A 102 -2.35 7.10 -4.10
N ALA A 103 -1.98 8.33 -4.43
CA ALA A 103 -2.29 9.51 -3.64
C ALA A 103 -3.24 10.40 -4.45
N LEU A 104 -4.53 10.29 -4.13
CA LEU A 104 -5.62 10.98 -4.80
C LEU A 104 -6.29 11.96 -3.84
N CYS A 105 -6.32 13.24 -4.18
CA CYS A 105 -7.09 14.23 -3.43
C CYS A 105 -8.53 14.29 -3.95
N PHE A 106 -9.46 13.75 -3.19
CA PHE A 106 -10.88 13.91 -3.48
C PHE A 106 -11.30 15.38 -3.33
N ALA A 107 -11.90 15.97 -4.35
CA ALA A 107 -12.26 17.38 -4.35
C ALA A 107 -13.05 17.84 -3.09
N PRO A 108 -14.01 17.03 -2.54
CA PRO A 108 -14.72 17.37 -1.32
C PRO A 108 -13.83 17.35 -0.05
N LEU A 109 -12.61 16.81 -0.12
CA LEU A 109 -11.66 16.69 0.99
C LEU A 109 -10.42 17.58 0.84
N ALA A 110 -10.33 18.37 -0.21
CA ALA A 110 -9.15 19.23 -0.45
C ALA A 110 -8.84 20.16 0.73
N ASP A 111 -9.85 20.59 1.47
CA ASP A 111 -9.70 21.45 2.67
C ASP A 111 -9.28 20.66 3.93
N ALA A 112 -9.29 19.33 3.89
CA ALA A 112 -8.77 18.48 4.96
C ALA A 112 -7.26 18.24 4.86
N SER A 113 -6.64 18.61 3.73
CA SER A 113 -5.18 18.55 3.55
C SER A 113 -4.47 19.53 4.50
N SER A 114 -3.24 19.16 4.89
CA SER A 114 -2.33 20.07 5.62
C SER A 114 -1.78 21.19 4.73
N LEU A 115 -1.88 21.05 3.40
CA LEU A 115 -1.48 22.05 2.42
C LEU A 115 -2.66 22.88 1.94
N LYS A 116 -2.35 24.04 1.33
CA LYS A 116 -3.37 24.87 0.72
C LYS A 116 -4.08 24.13 -0.41
N ARG A 117 -5.41 24.37 -0.52
CA ARG A 117 -6.29 23.74 -1.53
C ARG A 117 -5.72 23.82 -2.95
N GLU A 118 -5.21 24.99 -3.35
CA GLU A 118 -4.66 25.21 -4.70
C GLU A 118 -3.45 24.33 -5.04
N ILE A 119 -2.77 23.75 -4.02
CA ILE A 119 -1.64 22.84 -4.21
C ILE A 119 -2.13 21.41 -4.45
N VAL A 120 -3.16 20.98 -3.73
CA VAL A 120 -3.60 19.58 -3.67
C VAL A 120 -4.85 19.27 -4.50
N GLU A 121 -5.67 20.26 -4.83
CA GLU A 121 -6.88 20.05 -5.63
C GLU A 121 -6.53 19.45 -6.99
N GLY A 122 -7.17 18.32 -7.32
CA GLY A 122 -6.89 17.58 -8.55
C GLY A 122 -5.58 16.77 -8.51
N LEU A 123 -4.98 16.58 -7.32
CA LEU A 123 -3.84 15.67 -7.17
C LEU A 123 -4.29 14.24 -7.49
N ASP A 124 -3.57 13.62 -8.41
CA ASP A 124 -3.66 12.22 -8.76
C ASP A 124 -2.26 11.73 -9.14
N LEU A 125 -1.57 11.11 -8.19
CA LEU A 125 -0.26 10.54 -8.42
C LEU A 125 -0.24 9.08 -7.95
N MET A 126 0.60 8.26 -8.59
CA MET A 126 0.83 6.87 -8.22
C MET A 126 2.29 6.68 -7.79
N ILE A 127 2.52 6.17 -6.59
CA ILE A 127 3.85 5.75 -6.16
C ILE A 127 3.96 4.24 -6.33
N VAL A 128 4.96 3.81 -7.09
CA VAL A 128 5.32 2.41 -7.30
C VAL A 128 6.59 2.13 -6.50
N ARG A 129 6.41 1.50 -5.35
CA ARG A 129 7.46 1.12 -4.42
C ARG A 129 7.92 -0.31 -4.71
N GLU A 130 9.22 -0.54 -4.88
CA GLU A 130 9.76 -1.89 -4.84
C GLU A 130 9.57 -2.45 -3.41
N LEU A 131 9.09 -3.71 -3.29
CA LEU A 131 8.56 -4.19 -2.01
C LEU A 131 9.33 -5.37 -1.41
N THR A 132 10.15 -6.07 -2.18
CA THR A 132 10.76 -7.36 -1.79
C THR A 132 12.28 -7.35 -1.75
N GLY A 133 12.90 -6.22 -2.03
CA GLY A 133 14.34 -5.99 -1.98
C GLY A 133 14.76 -4.89 -1.00
N GLY A 134 15.97 -4.41 -1.19
CA GLY A 134 16.52 -3.28 -0.48
C GLY A 134 16.88 -3.57 0.98
N ILE A 135 16.90 -2.50 1.78
CA ILE A 135 17.38 -2.54 3.17
C ILE A 135 16.52 -3.39 4.10
N TYR A 136 15.24 -3.63 3.76
CA TYR A 136 14.34 -4.45 4.57
C TYR A 136 14.62 -5.95 4.45
N PHE A 137 15.30 -6.38 3.37
CA PHE A 137 15.57 -7.77 3.07
C PHE A 137 17.08 -8.09 2.93
N GLY A 138 17.93 -7.07 2.85
CA GLY A 138 19.35 -7.23 2.64
C GLY A 138 20.09 -7.92 3.80
N SER A 139 21.23 -8.50 3.49
CA SER A 139 22.11 -9.18 4.43
C SER A 139 23.57 -8.78 4.14
N PRO A 140 24.43 -8.66 5.16
CA PRO A 140 24.22 -8.97 6.58
C PRO A 140 23.34 -7.94 7.31
N ARG A 141 22.66 -8.40 8.38
CA ARG A 141 21.81 -7.58 9.23
C ARG A 141 21.93 -8.06 10.68
N PHE A 142 22.51 -7.24 11.54
CA PHE A 142 22.79 -7.61 12.93
C PHE A 142 23.02 -6.40 13.84
N ILE A 143 22.95 -6.67 15.14
CA ILE A 143 23.49 -5.81 16.20
C ILE A 143 24.51 -6.64 16.96
N GLU A 144 25.74 -6.11 17.15
CA GLU A 144 26.81 -6.75 17.88
C GLU A 144 27.37 -5.84 18.98
N ASP A 145 27.91 -6.45 20.03
CA ASP A 145 28.64 -5.73 21.06
C ASP A 145 30.09 -5.48 20.58
N LEU A 146 30.60 -4.27 20.84
CA LEU A 146 31.97 -3.90 20.51
C LEU A 146 32.92 -4.25 21.65
N PRO A 147 34.17 -4.69 21.36
CA PRO A 147 35.17 -5.05 22.38
C PRO A 147 35.47 -3.91 23.36
N GLU A 148 35.47 -2.68 22.89
CA GLU A 148 35.68 -1.45 23.66
C GLU A 148 34.46 -0.97 24.41
N GLY A 149 33.34 -1.66 24.32
CA GLY A 149 32.05 -1.29 24.88
C GLY A 149 31.17 -0.57 23.86
N GLY A 150 29.84 -0.62 24.07
CA GLY A 150 28.84 -0.12 23.13
C GLY A 150 28.43 -1.18 22.10
N LYS A 151 27.65 -0.76 21.10
CA LYS A 151 27.08 -1.65 20.07
C LYS A 151 27.26 -1.08 18.68
N ARG A 152 27.38 -1.97 17.69
CA ARG A 152 27.31 -1.65 16.26
C ARG A 152 26.08 -2.32 15.66
N ALA A 153 25.29 -1.56 14.87
CA ALA A 153 24.19 -2.09 14.10
C ALA A 153 24.51 -1.99 12.60
N VAL A 154 24.14 -3.01 11.84
CA VAL A 154 24.32 -3.08 10.39
C VAL A 154 23.00 -3.50 9.76
N ASP A 155 22.56 -2.72 8.76
CA ASP A 155 21.54 -3.08 7.78
C ASP A 155 22.14 -2.88 6.38
N THR A 156 21.86 -3.79 5.45
CA THR A 156 22.45 -3.77 4.11
C THR A 156 21.37 -3.54 3.05
N GLN A 157 21.60 -2.56 2.19
CA GLN A 157 20.74 -2.35 1.01
C GLN A 157 21.33 -3.10 -0.19
N VAL A 158 20.52 -3.97 -0.78
CA VAL A 158 20.91 -4.76 -1.96
C VAL A 158 19.80 -4.67 -3.01
N TYR A 159 20.20 -4.38 -4.25
CA TYR A 159 19.35 -4.49 -5.43
C TYR A 159 20.09 -5.16 -6.57
N THR A 160 19.37 -5.96 -7.34
CA THR A 160 19.84 -6.54 -8.59
C THR A 160 19.16 -5.85 -9.78
N THR A 161 19.78 -5.93 -10.95
CA THR A 161 19.18 -5.44 -12.20
C THR A 161 17.77 -5.98 -12.43
N ALA A 162 17.56 -7.28 -12.18
CA ALA A 162 16.26 -7.92 -12.40
C ALA A 162 15.16 -7.37 -11.46
N GLU A 163 15.49 -7.06 -10.21
CA GLU A 163 14.55 -6.46 -9.24
C GLU A 163 14.16 -5.05 -9.65
N ILE A 164 15.12 -4.26 -10.09
CA ILE A 164 14.87 -2.88 -10.56
C ILE A 164 14.04 -2.90 -11.86
N GLU A 165 14.42 -3.73 -12.84
CA GLU A 165 13.70 -3.81 -14.12
C GLU A 165 12.22 -4.22 -13.93
N ARG A 166 11.95 -5.24 -13.10
CA ARG A 166 10.56 -5.72 -12.93
C ARG A 166 9.63 -4.67 -12.34
N VAL A 167 10.09 -3.88 -11.36
CA VAL A 167 9.27 -2.82 -10.76
C VAL A 167 9.17 -1.59 -11.68
N ALA A 168 10.23 -1.26 -12.40
CA ALA A 168 10.24 -0.16 -13.36
C ALA A 168 9.28 -0.43 -14.53
N ARG A 169 9.21 -1.68 -15.05
CA ARG A 169 8.20 -2.06 -16.07
C ARG A 169 6.79 -1.77 -15.60
N VAL A 170 6.46 -2.14 -14.36
CA VAL A 170 5.14 -1.83 -13.80
C VAL A 170 4.86 -0.33 -13.80
N ALA A 171 5.84 0.49 -13.42
CA ALA A 171 5.68 1.94 -13.39
C ALA A 171 5.50 2.53 -14.80
N PHE A 172 6.26 2.09 -15.78
CA PHE A 172 6.14 2.55 -17.16
C PHE A 172 4.81 2.12 -17.80
N ASP A 173 4.39 0.86 -17.59
CA ASP A 173 3.10 0.38 -18.11
C ASP A 173 1.91 1.15 -17.49
N LEU A 174 1.99 1.46 -16.19
CA LEU A 174 1.01 2.32 -15.53
C LEU A 174 0.97 3.73 -16.13
N ALA A 175 2.14 4.34 -16.38
CA ALA A 175 2.24 5.68 -16.92
C ALA A 175 1.58 5.80 -18.31
N ARG A 176 1.71 4.77 -19.18
CA ARG A 176 1.02 4.72 -20.48
C ARG A 176 -0.50 4.83 -20.40
N GLY A 177 -1.09 4.32 -19.32
CA GLY A 177 -2.52 4.44 -19.05
C GLY A 177 -2.93 5.73 -18.30
N ARG A 178 -1.97 6.61 -18.00
CA ARG A 178 -2.13 7.84 -17.23
C ARG A 178 -1.63 9.06 -18.04
N ARG A 179 -0.80 9.92 -17.43
CA ARG A 179 -0.28 11.14 -18.10
C ARG A 179 1.07 10.91 -18.82
N ASN A 180 1.45 9.66 -18.95
CA ASN A 180 2.63 9.21 -19.72
C ASN A 180 3.98 9.73 -19.19
N LYS A 181 4.11 9.90 -17.84
CA LYS A 181 5.33 10.36 -17.20
C LYS A 181 5.73 9.48 -16.02
N VAL A 182 7.01 9.09 -15.96
CA VAL A 182 7.64 8.41 -14.81
C VAL A 182 8.73 9.29 -14.23
N THR A 183 8.68 9.53 -12.92
CA THR A 183 9.77 10.11 -12.14
C THR A 183 10.44 8.99 -11.33
N SER A 184 11.67 8.63 -11.71
CA SER A 184 12.47 7.64 -10.98
C SER A 184 13.20 8.32 -9.83
N CYS A 185 12.86 7.93 -8.58
CA CYS A 185 13.44 8.50 -7.38
C CYS A 185 14.48 7.55 -6.77
N GLU A 186 15.68 8.05 -6.54
CA GLU A 186 16.81 7.29 -6.02
C GLU A 186 17.84 8.22 -5.33
N LYS A 187 18.97 7.68 -4.87
CA LYS A 187 20.04 8.45 -4.23
C LYS A 187 21.40 8.19 -4.88
N ALA A 188 21.45 8.30 -6.22
CA ALA A 188 22.62 7.99 -7.06
C ALA A 188 23.88 8.83 -6.74
N ASN A 189 23.70 9.99 -6.10
CA ASN A 189 24.85 10.85 -5.76
C ASN A 189 25.68 10.36 -4.56
N VAL A 190 25.19 9.36 -3.79
CA VAL A 190 25.89 8.83 -2.59
C VAL A 190 25.75 7.32 -2.40
N MET A 191 24.87 6.64 -3.13
CA MET A 191 24.61 5.20 -2.96
C MET A 191 24.86 4.45 -4.28
N ASP A 192 25.71 3.42 -4.24
CA ASP A 192 25.95 2.57 -5.41
C ASP A 192 24.68 1.86 -5.88
N SER A 193 23.83 1.42 -4.93
CA SER A 193 22.52 0.87 -5.28
C SER A 193 21.59 1.88 -5.97
N GLY A 194 21.71 3.17 -5.61
CA GLY A 194 20.99 4.26 -6.28
C GLY A 194 21.55 4.56 -7.67
N LEU A 195 22.87 4.46 -7.84
CA LEU A 195 23.52 4.61 -9.15
C LEU A 195 23.07 3.48 -10.09
N LEU A 196 23.14 2.23 -9.63
CA LEU A 196 22.65 1.07 -10.40
C LEU A 196 21.15 1.23 -10.75
N TRP A 197 20.33 1.71 -9.81
CA TRP A 197 18.91 1.97 -10.05
C TRP A 197 18.70 2.92 -11.23
N ARG A 198 19.40 4.06 -11.23
CA ARG A 198 19.34 5.06 -12.30
C ARG A 198 19.77 4.48 -13.65
N GLU A 199 20.87 3.75 -13.68
CA GLU A 199 21.39 3.13 -14.89
C GLU A 199 20.37 2.14 -15.48
N VAL A 200 19.88 1.21 -14.67
CA VAL A 200 18.94 0.16 -15.10
C VAL A 200 17.63 0.76 -15.58
N VAL A 201 17.04 1.71 -14.86
CA VAL A 201 15.79 2.38 -15.28
C VAL A 201 16.00 3.14 -16.59
N THR A 202 17.14 3.82 -16.75
CA THR A 202 17.48 4.54 -18.00
C THR A 202 17.60 3.58 -19.18
N ASP A 203 18.29 2.45 -19.01
CA ASP A 203 18.50 1.48 -20.07
C ASP A 203 17.22 0.75 -20.43
N LEU A 204 16.38 0.39 -19.45
CA LEU A 204 15.07 -0.17 -19.69
C LEU A 204 14.17 0.79 -20.47
N HIS A 205 14.12 2.05 -20.07
CA HIS A 205 13.39 3.11 -20.75
C HIS A 205 13.78 3.21 -22.23
N LYS A 206 15.08 3.29 -22.55
CA LYS A 206 15.56 3.37 -23.93
C LYS A 206 15.17 2.17 -24.79
N ARG A 207 15.17 0.96 -24.19
CA ARG A 207 14.88 -0.29 -24.91
C ARG A 207 13.40 -0.54 -25.14
N GLU A 208 12.55 -0.24 -24.15
CA GLU A 208 11.18 -0.75 -24.11
C GLU A 208 10.12 0.36 -23.94
N PHE A 209 10.50 1.54 -23.46
CA PHE A 209 9.55 2.57 -23.04
C PHE A 209 9.93 3.99 -23.51
N ALA A 210 10.59 4.12 -24.65
CA ALA A 210 11.01 5.42 -25.20
C ALA A 210 9.83 6.38 -25.52
N ASP A 211 8.60 5.86 -25.51
CA ASP A 211 7.36 6.61 -25.67
C ASP A 211 6.86 7.27 -24.38
N VAL A 212 7.43 6.93 -23.22
CA VAL A 212 7.09 7.50 -21.90
C VAL A 212 8.09 8.56 -21.51
N GLU A 213 7.66 9.70 -20.97
CA GLU A 213 8.58 10.70 -20.39
C GLU A 213 9.26 10.13 -19.15
N LEU A 214 10.59 10.14 -19.10
CA LEU A 214 11.38 9.73 -17.92
C LEU A 214 12.15 10.94 -17.35
N GLU A 215 11.95 11.15 -16.05
CA GLU A 215 12.73 12.09 -15.24
C GLU A 215 13.40 11.34 -14.08
N HIS A 216 14.64 11.67 -13.76
CA HIS A 216 15.32 11.20 -12.54
C HIS A 216 15.36 12.30 -11.50
N MET A 217 14.99 11.95 -10.26
CA MET A 217 14.99 12.89 -9.15
C MET A 217 15.61 12.24 -7.90
N LEU A 218 16.51 12.96 -7.22
CA LEU A 218 17.03 12.49 -5.94
C LEU A 218 15.89 12.44 -4.91
N ALA A 219 15.87 11.40 -4.08
CA ALA A 219 14.77 11.13 -3.15
C ALA A 219 14.48 12.29 -2.18
N ASP A 220 15.51 12.99 -1.69
CA ASP A 220 15.36 14.18 -0.85
C ASP A 220 14.74 15.37 -1.60
N ASN A 221 15.06 15.54 -2.89
CA ASN A 221 14.37 16.52 -3.71
C ASN A 221 12.92 16.11 -3.99
N ALA A 222 12.65 14.81 -4.22
CA ALA A 222 11.30 14.32 -4.41
C ALA A 222 10.40 14.62 -3.19
N ALA A 223 10.89 14.42 -1.98
CA ALA A 223 10.21 14.80 -0.74
C ALA A 223 9.86 16.30 -0.71
N MET A 224 10.83 17.16 -1.00
CA MET A 224 10.57 18.62 -1.10
C MET A 224 9.52 18.96 -2.16
N GLN A 225 9.58 18.30 -3.32
CA GLN A 225 8.68 18.56 -4.44
C GLN A 225 7.26 18.02 -4.21
N LEU A 226 7.10 16.93 -3.46
CA LEU A 226 5.78 16.45 -3.02
C LEU A 226 5.04 17.51 -2.21
N VAL A 227 5.71 18.21 -1.31
CA VAL A 227 5.12 19.30 -0.52
C VAL A 227 4.91 20.57 -1.37
N ARG A 228 5.87 20.89 -2.26
CA ARG A 228 5.88 22.17 -3.00
C ARG A 228 4.98 22.16 -4.22
N SER A 229 4.99 21.08 -5.01
CA SER A 229 4.34 20.99 -6.32
C SER A 229 3.97 19.53 -6.65
N PRO A 230 3.10 18.86 -5.86
CA PRO A 230 2.83 17.44 -6.01
C PRO A 230 2.20 17.07 -7.37
N ARG A 231 1.48 17.99 -8.01
CA ARG A 231 0.81 17.75 -9.30
C ARG A 231 1.75 17.61 -10.49
N GLN A 232 3.06 17.89 -10.32
CA GLN A 232 4.06 17.63 -11.36
C GLN A 232 4.31 16.14 -11.59
N PHE A 233 4.03 15.31 -10.59
CA PHE A 233 4.22 13.87 -10.63
C PHE A 233 3.00 13.16 -11.21
N ASP A 234 3.23 12.17 -12.06
CA ASP A 234 2.22 11.21 -12.53
C ASP A 234 2.47 9.84 -11.88
N VAL A 235 3.56 9.17 -12.25
CA VAL A 235 4.01 7.94 -11.62
C VAL A 235 5.41 8.16 -11.05
N ILE A 236 5.59 7.86 -9.76
CA ILE A 236 6.90 7.80 -9.11
C ILE A 236 7.29 6.33 -9.00
N VAL A 237 8.51 5.95 -9.43
CA VAL A 237 9.08 4.63 -9.15
C VAL A 237 10.31 4.79 -8.26
N THR A 238 10.41 3.97 -7.20
CA THR A 238 11.46 4.10 -6.20
C THR A 238 11.70 2.81 -5.43
N ASP A 239 12.81 2.76 -4.71
CA ASP A 239 13.19 1.64 -3.87
C ASP A 239 12.26 1.44 -2.66
N ASN A 240 12.52 0.41 -1.88
CA ASN A 240 11.67 0.02 -0.78
C ASN A 240 11.62 1.09 0.33
N LEU A 241 12.77 1.63 0.77
CA LEU A 241 12.84 2.58 1.87
C LEU A 241 12.30 3.95 1.48
N PHE A 242 12.79 4.51 0.36
CA PHE A 242 12.32 5.81 -0.11
C PHE A 242 10.84 5.75 -0.51
N GLY A 243 10.38 4.63 -1.07
CA GLY A 243 8.98 4.42 -1.40
C GLY A 243 8.06 4.42 -0.20
N ASP A 244 8.51 3.89 0.94
CA ASP A 244 7.78 3.96 2.21
C ASP A 244 7.63 5.42 2.66
N ILE A 245 8.75 6.12 2.78
CA ILE A 245 8.77 7.51 3.25
C ILE A 245 7.96 8.44 2.35
N LEU A 246 8.22 8.40 1.03
CA LEU A 246 7.56 9.29 0.07
C LEU A 246 6.06 9.04 -0.04
N SER A 247 5.61 7.79 0.09
CA SER A 247 4.18 7.48 0.03
C SER A 247 3.45 7.87 1.32
N ASP A 248 4.09 7.75 2.48
CA ASP A 248 3.53 8.21 3.75
C ASP A 248 3.46 9.75 3.78
N GLU A 249 4.46 10.45 3.25
CA GLU A 249 4.41 11.89 3.03
C GLU A 249 3.28 12.27 2.08
N ALA A 250 3.16 11.61 0.92
CA ALA A 250 2.11 11.85 -0.05
C ALA A 250 0.70 11.63 0.55
N SER A 251 0.59 10.75 1.54
CA SER A 251 -0.65 10.48 2.25
C SER A 251 -1.23 11.73 2.94
N GLN A 252 -0.36 12.57 3.48
CA GLN A 252 -0.76 13.78 4.18
C GLN A 252 -1.29 14.86 3.21
N LEU A 253 -0.96 14.77 1.92
CA LEU A 253 -1.45 15.68 0.91
C LEU A 253 -2.93 15.46 0.59
N THR A 254 -3.44 14.26 0.83
CA THR A 254 -4.80 13.83 0.43
C THR A 254 -5.85 13.99 1.52
N GLY A 255 -5.44 14.40 2.72
CA GLY A 255 -6.34 14.65 3.85
C GLY A 255 -6.36 13.54 4.91
N GLY A 256 -5.57 12.47 4.77
CA GLY A 256 -5.39 11.49 5.84
C GLY A 256 -5.17 10.04 5.38
N LEU A 257 -4.52 9.26 6.25
CA LEU A 257 -4.18 7.85 6.02
C LEU A 257 -5.40 6.93 5.81
N GLY A 258 -6.55 7.29 6.40
CA GLY A 258 -7.79 6.51 6.28
C GLY A 258 -8.42 6.50 4.88
N LEU A 259 -7.83 7.24 3.92
CA LEU A 259 -8.30 7.34 2.53
C LEU A 259 -7.43 6.57 1.54
N LEU A 260 -6.28 6.04 1.98
CA LEU A 260 -5.27 5.55 1.05
C LEU A 260 -5.23 4.03 0.99
N PRO A 261 -5.61 3.47 -0.16
CA PRO A 261 -5.44 2.05 -0.44
C PRO A 261 -4.01 1.74 -0.87
N SER A 262 -3.68 0.46 -0.88
CA SER A 262 -2.52 -0.03 -1.62
C SER A 262 -2.77 -1.39 -2.26
N ALA A 263 -2.02 -1.66 -3.32
CA ALA A 263 -1.97 -2.96 -3.98
C ALA A 263 -0.51 -3.39 -4.11
N ALA A 264 -0.18 -4.58 -3.63
CA ALA A 264 1.10 -5.20 -3.92
C ALA A 264 0.88 -6.29 -4.96
N ILE A 265 1.52 -6.15 -6.14
CA ILE A 265 1.36 -7.04 -7.28
C ILE A 265 2.68 -7.71 -7.65
N GLY A 266 2.57 -8.89 -8.23
CA GLY A 266 3.68 -9.69 -8.72
C GLY A 266 3.65 -9.85 -10.24
N ALA A 267 4.09 -11.01 -10.71
CA ALA A 267 4.03 -11.36 -12.12
C ALA A 267 2.58 -11.38 -12.62
N PRO A 268 2.34 -11.13 -13.92
CA PRO A 268 1.00 -11.19 -14.51
C PRO A 268 0.30 -12.52 -14.20
N GLY A 269 -0.95 -12.44 -13.70
CA GLY A 269 -1.75 -13.60 -13.31
C GLY A 269 -1.45 -14.18 -11.92
N ALA A 270 -0.44 -13.69 -11.22
CA ALA A 270 -0.22 -14.03 -9.81
C ALA A 270 -1.23 -13.30 -8.89
N PRO A 271 -1.55 -13.87 -7.71
CA PRO A 271 -2.42 -13.21 -6.75
C PRO A 271 -1.81 -11.90 -6.24
N GLY A 272 -2.62 -10.85 -6.15
CA GLY A 272 -2.25 -9.59 -5.53
C GLY A 272 -2.59 -9.54 -4.04
N LEU A 273 -1.83 -8.76 -3.27
CA LEU A 273 -2.10 -8.43 -1.88
C LEU A 273 -2.56 -6.96 -1.80
N TYR A 274 -3.72 -6.74 -1.23
CA TYR A 274 -4.37 -5.43 -1.10
C TYR A 274 -4.50 -5.08 0.36
N GLU A 275 -4.14 -3.86 0.73
CA GLU A 275 -4.17 -3.43 2.13
C GLU A 275 -4.29 -1.91 2.26
N PRO A 276 -5.01 -1.39 3.26
CA PRO A 276 -4.90 0.02 3.63
C PRO A 276 -3.46 0.39 4.00
N ILE A 277 -3.05 1.63 3.77
CA ILE A 277 -1.72 2.11 4.19
C ILE A 277 -1.67 2.33 5.71
N HIS A 278 -2.82 2.64 6.35
CA HIS A 278 -2.88 2.87 7.79
C HIS A 278 -2.53 1.62 8.61
N GLY A 279 -2.00 1.83 9.82
CA GLY A 279 -1.71 0.77 10.79
C GLY A 279 -2.98 0.25 11.51
N SER A 280 -2.75 -0.52 12.56
CA SER A 280 -3.81 -1.16 13.36
C SER A 280 -4.55 -0.21 14.33
N ALA A 281 -4.06 1.01 14.53
CA ALA A 281 -4.65 2.06 15.38
C ALA A 281 -5.26 1.52 16.70
N PRO A 282 -4.46 0.92 17.57
CA PRO A 282 -4.94 0.19 18.76
C PRO A 282 -5.68 1.08 19.76
N ASP A 283 -5.45 2.39 19.74
CA ASP A 283 -6.11 3.39 20.57
C ASP A 283 -7.59 3.61 20.25
N ILE A 284 -8.00 3.32 19.01
CA ILE A 284 -9.40 3.44 18.56
C ILE A 284 -10.05 2.09 18.22
N ALA A 285 -9.31 0.99 18.31
CA ALA A 285 -9.84 -0.36 18.03
C ALA A 285 -11.04 -0.69 18.94
N GLY A 286 -12.10 -1.29 18.38
CA GLY A 286 -13.33 -1.63 19.08
C GLY A 286 -14.27 -0.44 19.33
N ARG A 287 -13.90 0.78 18.92
CA ARG A 287 -14.74 1.98 19.12
C ARG A 287 -15.69 2.27 17.95
N GLY A 288 -15.55 1.57 16.85
CA GLY A 288 -16.40 1.74 15.66
C GLY A 288 -16.30 3.13 15.02
N ILE A 289 -15.14 3.77 15.10
CA ILE A 289 -14.90 5.13 14.55
C ILE A 289 -13.80 5.17 13.48
N ALA A 290 -13.18 4.04 13.19
CA ALA A 290 -12.18 3.94 12.14
C ALA A 290 -12.79 4.23 10.76
N ASN A 291 -12.03 4.93 9.91
CA ASN A 291 -12.45 5.19 8.54
C ASN A 291 -12.26 3.92 7.68
N PRO A 292 -13.32 3.34 7.09
CA PRO A 292 -13.20 2.12 6.29
C PRO A 292 -12.81 2.39 4.83
N LEU A 293 -12.69 3.65 4.39
CA LEU A 293 -12.53 3.99 2.97
C LEU A 293 -11.25 3.45 2.37
N ALA A 294 -10.13 3.44 3.11
CA ALA A 294 -8.88 2.86 2.62
C ALA A 294 -9.02 1.35 2.32
N ALA A 295 -9.69 0.60 3.21
CA ALA A 295 -9.97 -0.83 2.99
C ALA A 295 -10.95 -1.04 1.81
N ILE A 296 -11.98 -0.20 1.69
CA ILE A 296 -12.94 -0.22 0.59
C ILE A 296 -12.27 0.08 -0.75
N LEU A 297 -11.38 1.07 -0.80
CA LEU A 297 -10.60 1.41 -1.99
C LEU A 297 -9.53 0.34 -2.30
N SER A 298 -8.97 -0.33 -1.28
CA SER A 298 -8.10 -1.50 -1.50
C SER A 298 -8.87 -2.67 -2.12
N PHE A 299 -10.14 -2.86 -1.74
CA PHE A 299 -11.02 -3.84 -2.41
C PHE A 299 -11.36 -3.40 -3.85
N GLU A 300 -11.56 -2.11 -4.10
CA GLU A 300 -11.68 -1.56 -5.47
C GLU A 300 -10.47 -1.94 -6.32
N MET A 301 -9.26 -1.73 -5.80
CA MET A 301 -8.03 -2.13 -6.48
C MET A 301 -7.97 -3.65 -6.72
N ALA A 302 -8.44 -4.49 -5.79
CA ALA A 302 -8.51 -5.94 -5.98
C ALA A 302 -9.48 -6.32 -7.11
N LEU A 303 -10.64 -5.67 -7.20
CA LEU A 303 -11.60 -5.85 -8.30
C LEU A 303 -10.96 -5.50 -9.64
N ARG A 304 -10.20 -4.42 -9.72
CA ARG A 304 -9.56 -3.91 -10.92
C ARG A 304 -8.38 -4.76 -11.39
N TRP A 305 -7.44 -5.05 -10.49
CA TRP A 305 -6.14 -5.62 -10.86
C TRP A 305 -6.09 -7.15 -10.85
N SER A 306 -6.74 -7.83 -9.89
CA SER A 306 -6.64 -9.29 -9.73
C SER A 306 -7.92 -10.02 -10.11
N LEU A 307 -9.10 -9.41 -9.88
CA LEU A 307 -10.39 -10.08 -10.12
C LEU A 307 -10.95 -9.78 -11.51
N GLY A 308 -10.37 -8.83 -12.26
CA GLY A 308 -10.77 -8.49 -13.62
C GLY A 308 -12.20 -7.89 -13.72
N ARG A 309 -12.68 -7.28 -12.64
CA ARG A 309 -14.03 -6.70 -12.54
C ARG A 309 -13.97 -5.18 -12.59
N ILE A 310 -13.45 -4.64 -13.69
CA ILE A 310 -13.23 -3.20 -13.86
C ILE A 310 -14.54 -2.42 -13.73
N ASP A 311 -15.63 -2.94 -14.27
CA ASP A 311 -16.98 -2.36 -14.17
C ASP A 311 -17.43 -2.17 -12.71
N LEU A 312 -17.17 -3.16 -11.85
CA LEU A 312 -17.50 -3.08 -10.42
C LEU A 312 -16.54 -2.18 -9.66
N ALA A 313 -15.25 -2.16 -10.04
CA ALA A 313 -14.27 -1.24 -9.48
C ALA A 313 -14.68 0.22 -9.74
N ASP A 314 -15.04 0.56 -11.00
CA ASP A 314 -15.50 1.91 -11.37
C ASP A 314 -16.77 2.31 -10.61
N ARG A 315 -17.73 1.38 -10.46
CA ARG A 315 -18.94 1.61 -9.67
C ARG A 315 -18.64 1.87 -8.21
N LEU A 316 -17.74 1.08 -7.61
CA LEU A 316 -17.35 1.25 -6.21
C LEU A 316 -16.62 2.56 -5.99
N PHE A 317 -15.67 2.90 -6.85
CA PHE A 317 -14.97 4.18 -6.80
C PHE A 317 -15.95 5.36 -6.88
N ALA A 318 -16.88 5.34 -7.84
CA ALA A 318 -17.90 6.35 -7.98
C ALA A 318 -18.82 6.44 -6.75
N ALA A 319 -19.12 5.31 -6.09
CA ALA A 319 -19.91 5.29 -4.86
C ALA A 319 -19.17 5.96 -3.69
N VAL A 320 -17.86 5.75 -3.57
CA VAL A 320 -17.03 6.45 -2.59
C VAL A 320 -17.05 7.96 -2.85
N VAL A 321 -16.86 8.39 -4.09
CA VAL A 321 -16.92 9.82 -4.48
C VAL A 321 -18.27 10.41 -4.09
N ARG A 322 -19.39 9.77 -4.45
CA ARG A 322 -20.75 10.24 -4.10
C ARG A 322 -20.96 10.35 -2.59
N ALA A 323 -20.50 9.35 -1.81
CA ALA A 323 -20.59 9.41 -0.35
C ALA A 323 -19.84 10.65 0.21
N LEU A 324 -18.64 10.92 -0.31
CA LEU A 324 -17.88 12.11 0.07
C LEU A 324 -18.53 13.43 -0.38
N GLU A 325 -19.12 13.48 -1.58
CA GLU A 325 -19.84 14.66 -2.09
C GLU A 325 -21.09 14.98 -1.27
N THR A 326 -21.79 13.96 -0.78
CA THR A 326 -22.97 14.14 0.11
C THR A 326 -22.61 14.48 1.54
N GLY A 327 -21.32 14.64 1.87
CA GLY A 327 -20.85 15.08 3.17
C GLY A 327 -20.60 13.96 4.17
N ALA A 328 -20.56 12.69 3.75
CA ALA A 328 -20.19 11.58 4.62
C ALA A 328 -18.72 11.75 5.10
N ARG A 329 -18.51 11.80 6.41
CA ARG A 329 -17.20 12.02 7.06
C ARG A 329 -17.09 11.24 8.36
N THR A 330 -16.00 10.52 8.52
CA THR A 330 -15.54 9.95 9.78
C THR A 330 -14.73 10.99 10.58
N PRO A 331 -14.44 10.75 11.87
CA PRO A 331 -13.73 11.74 12.71
C PRO A 331 -12.37 12.18 12.17
N ASP A 332 -11.60 11.29 11.55
CA ASP A 332 -10.27 11.57 10.96
C ASP A 332 -10.31 12.56 9.79
N ILE A 333 -11.45 12.66 9.11
CA ILE A 333 -11.70 13.61 8.00
C ILE A 333 -12.74 14.68 8.36
N GLY A 334 -12.85 15.00 9.66
CA GLY A 334 -13.62 16.13 10.17
C GLY A 334 -15.12 15.87 10.35
N GLY A 335 -15.57 14.61 10.39
CA GLY A 335 -16.97 14.25 10.57
C GLY A 335 -17.30 13.58 11.90
N LYS A 336 -18.44 12.87 11.90
CA LYS A 336 -18.95 12.16 13.10
C LYS A 336 -19.49 10.77 12.79
N LEU A 337 -19.40 10.31 11.53
CA LEU A 337 -19.91 9.00 11.16
C LEU A 337 -19.07 7.90 11.80
N THR A 338 -19.74 6.86 12.25
CA THR A 338 -19.10 5.60 12.65
C THR A 338 -18.57 4.86 11.43
N THR A 339 -17.70 3.86 11.65
CA THR A 339 -17.20 2.96 10.62
C THR A 339 -18.36 2.36 9.79
N ALA A 340 -19.39 1.84 10.50
CA ALA A 340 -20.56 1.25 9.86
C ALA A 340 -21.37 2.27 9.06
N GLN A 341 -21.60 3.46 9.59
CA GLN A 341 -22.34 4.51 8.89
C GLN A 341 -21.62 4.98 7.61
N MET A 342 -20.29 5.03 7.63
CA MET A 342 -19.52 5.34 6.43
C MET A 342 -19.65 4.22 5.38
N GLY A 343 -19.56 2.93 5.80
CA GLY A 343 -19.81 1.80 4.92
C GLY A 343 -21.20 1.84 4.29
N GLU A 344 -22.24 2.14 5.09
CA GLU A 344 -23.61 2.30 4.62
C GLU A 344 -23.76 3.46 3.62
N ALA A 345 -23.09 4.58 3.85
CA ALA A 345 -23.08 5.72 2.91
C ALA A 345 -22.50 5.34 1.55
N VAL A 346 -21.41 4.56 1.52
CA VAL A 346 -20.86 4.02 0.27
C VAL A 346 -21.82 3.04 -0.39
N ILE A 347 -22.43 2.12 0.38
CA ILE A 347 -23.43 1.16 -0.13
C ILE A 347 -24.63 1.87 -0.75
N ALA A 348 -25.10 2.97 -0.15
CA ALA A 348 -26.21 3.77 -0.69
C ALA A 348 -25.84 4.47 -2.01
N GLY A 349 -24.54 4.67 -2.24
CA GLY A 349 -23.99 5.22 -3.49
C GLY A 349 -23.82 4.19 -4.62
N LEU A 350 -23.93 2.88 -4.39
CA LEU A 350 -23.82 1.87 -5.44
C LEU A 350 -25.05 1.87 -6.36
#